data_8fdada826c88b112bd6c990914e013a5
#
_entry.id   8fdada826c88b112bd6c990914e013a5
#
_cell.length_a   1.000
_cell.length_b   1.000
_cell.length_c   1.000
_cell.angle_alpha   90.00
_cell.angle_beta   90.00
_cell.angle_gamma   90.00
#
_symmetry.space_group_name_H-M   'P 1'
#
loop_
_entity.id
_entity.type
_entity.pdbx_description
1 polymer ?
#
loop_
_entity_poly.entity_id
_entity_poly.type
_entity_poly.pdbx_seq_one_letter_code
_entity_poly.pdbx_strand_id
1 'polypeptide(L)'
;MDTAFPVKLLSQLRPLLIGFRKSKRLTQRELSARLGVTQQTYARLEANPSKASFQRLYKVLNILGVEMSLNSAPILVMTPTY
;
A
#
# COMPACT_ATOMS: atom_id res chain seq x y z
N MET A 1 -13.52 5.84 -11.34
CA MET A 1 -13.79 6.75 -10.22
C MET A 1 -12.81 6.45 -9.10
N ASP A 2 -12.15 7.47 -8.60
CA ASP A 2 -11.16 7.30 -7.56
C ASP A 2 -11.83 7.21 -6.19
N THR A 3 -11.29 6.37 -5.31
CA THR A 3 -11.74 6.27 -3.94
C THR A 3 -10.65 6.82 -3.03
N ALA A 4 -11.01 7.77 -2.18
CA ALA A 4 -10.07 8.40 -1.25
C ALA A 4 -10.26 7.87 0.17
N PHE A 5 -9.13 7.56 0.82
CA PHE A 5 -9.10 7.02 2.18
C PHE A 5 -8.25 7.95 3.05
N PRO A 6 -8.86 8.72 3.97
CA PRO A 6 -8.07 9.52 4.89
C PRO A 6 -7.28 8.64 5.85
N VAL A 7 -6.02 8.99 6.07
CA VAL A 7 -5.13 8.25 6.96
C VAL A 7 -4.88 9.13 8.18
N LYS A 8 -5.60 8.89 9.26
CA LYS A 8 -5.49 9.66 10.49
C LYS A 8 -4.45 9.09 11.44
N LEU A 9 -4.26 7.76 11.42
CA LEU A 9 -3.33 7.07 12.28
C LEU A 9 -2.50 6.10 11.45
N LEU A 10 -1.21 5.96 11.78
CA LEU A 10 -0.35 5.02 11.07
C LEU A 10 -0.83 3.58 11.17
N SER A 11 -1.51 3.24 12.27
CA SER A 11 -2.07 1.89 12.44
C SER A 11 -3.14 1.55 11.39
N GLN A 12 -3.70 2.55 10.72
CA GLN A 12 -4.70 2.34 9.67
C GLN A 12 -4.07 1.88 8.35
N LEU A 13 -2.75 2.05 8.19
CA LEU A 13 -2.09 1.67 6.94
C LEU A 13 -2.12 0.16 6.69
N ARG A 14 -2.00 -0.64 7.75
CA ARG A 14 -1.99 -2.10 7.59
C ARG A 14 -3.26 -2.63 6.93
N PRO A 15 -4.46 -2.36 7.47
CA PRO A 15 -5.68 -2.86 6.85
C PRO A 15 -5.92 -2.26 5.46
N LEU A 16 -5.49 -1.01 5.22
CA LEU A 16 -5.62 -0.41 3.90
C LEU A 16 -4.73 -1.10 2.87
N LEU A 17 -3.47 -1.40 3.22
CA LEU A 17 -2.58 -2.10 2.30
C LEU A 17 -3.10 -3.49 1.96
N ILE A 18 -3.59 -4.21 2.96
CA ILE A 18 -4.18 -5.53 2.75
C ILE A 18 -5.39 -5.42 1.82
N GLY A 19 -6.25 -4.45 2.07
CA GLY A 19 -7.44 -4.22 1.25
C GLY A 19 -7.09 -3.87 -0.19
N PHE A 20 -6.14 -2.96 -0.40
CA PHE A 20 -5.70 -2.58 -1.74
C PHE A 20 -5.10 -3.79 -2.49
N ARG A 21 -4.26 -4.57 -1.81
CA ARG A 21 -3.65 -5.75 -2.41
C ARG A 21 -4.71 -6.75 -2.85
N LYS A 22 -5.67 -7.04 -1.98
CA LYS A 22 -6.74 -7.99 -2.28
C LYS A 22 -7.65 -7.49 -3.40
N SER A 23 -7.91 -6.19 -3.45
CA SER A 23 -8.73 -5.62 -4.52
C SER A 23 -8.07 -5.74 -5.88
N LYS A 24 -6.74 -5.81 -5.93
CA LYS A 24 -5.98 -6.05 -7.16
C LYS A 24 -5.78 -7.54 -7.41
N ARG A 25 -6.32 -8.41 -6.57
CA ARG A 25 -6.19 -9.86 -6.66
C ARG A 25 -4.74 -10.33 -6.66
N LEU A 26 -3.91 -9.64 -5.88
CA LEU A 26 -2.49 -9.99 -5.73
C LEU A 26 -2.27 -10.69 -4.40
N THR A 27 -1.50 -11.80 -4.45
CA THR A 27 -1.02 -12.43 -3.23
C THR A 27 0.21 -11.66 -2.72
N GLN A 28 0.58 -11.91 -1.46
CA GLN A 28 1.84 -11.34 -0.93
C GLN A 28 3.03 -11.77 -1.78
N ARG A 29 3.02 -13.02 -2.26
CA ARG A 29 4.09 -13.55 -3.10
C ARG A 29 4.18 -12.78 -4.42
N GLU A 30 3.06 -12.56 -5.08
CA GLU A 30 3.03 -11.83 -6.34
C GLU A 30 3.48 -10.38 -6.18
N LEU A 31 3.01 -9.73 -5.11
CA LEU A 31 3.39 -8.35 -4.86
C LEU A 31 4.87 -8.23 -4.50
N SER A 32 5.40 -9.16 -3.70
CA SER A 32 6.81 -9.17 -3.37
C SER A 32 7.69 -9.35 -4.61
N ALA A 33 7.26 -10.18 -5.55
CA ALA A 33 7.99 -10.38 -6.81
C ALA A 33 8.04 -9.09 -7.62
N ARG A 34 6.93 -8.37 -7.70
CA ARG A 34 6.89 -7.08 -8.41
C ARG A 34 7.74 -6.02 -7.73
N LEU A 35 7.79 -6.05 -6.41
CA LEU A 35 8.58 -5.12 -5.62
C LEU A 35 10.08 -5.45 -5.66
N GLY A 36 10.43 -6.68 -6.01
CA GLY A 36 11.82 -7.12 -6.05
C GLY A 36 12.38 -7.51 -4.69
N VAL A 37 11.53 -7.97 -3.78
CA VAL A 37 11.94 -8.43 -2.45
C VAL A 37 11.40 -9.83 -2.20
N THR A 38 11.86 -10.47 -1.11
CA THR A 38 11.33 -11.76 -0.70
C THR A 38 9.90 -11.61 -0.17
N GLN A 39 9.14 -12.70 -0.22
CA GLN A 39 7.80 -12.70 0.34
C GLN A 39 7.84 -12.38 1.84
N GLN A 40 8.83 -12.89 2.55
CA GLN A 40 8.99 -12.62 3.98
C GLN A 40 9.20 -11.13 4.25
N THR A 41 10.03 -10.48 3.44
CA THR A 41 10.27 -9.04 3.57
C THR A 41 8.98 -8.26 3.35
N TYR A 42 8.22 -8.61 2.32
CA TYR A 42 6.96 -7.93 2.07
C TYR A 42 5.94 -8.20 3.18
N ALA A 43 5.88 -9.44 3.70
CA ALA A 43 4.95 -9.78 4.79
C ALA A 43 5.22 -8.93 6.02
N ARG A 44 6.50 -8.68 6.34
CA ARG A 44 6.88 -7.79 7.44
C ARG A 44 6.46 -6.36 7.19
N LEU A 45 6.60 -5.88 5.97
CA LEU A 45 6.17 -4.53 5.58
C LEU A 45 4.67 -4.39 5.77
N GLU A 46 3.90 -5.35 5.27
CA GLU A 46 2.44 -5.31 5.38
C GLU A 46 1.96 -5.42 6.82
N ALA A 47 2.66 -6.20 7.65
CA ALA A 47 2.32 -6.34 9.05
C ALA A 47 2.58 -5.07 9.86
N ASN A 48 3.59 -4.29 9.47
CA ASN A 48 3.96 -3.08 10.19
C ASN A 48 4.46 -2.00 9.22
N PRO A 49 3.55 -1.40 8.45
CA PRO A 49 3.95 -0.42 7.42
C PRO A 49 4.64 0.80 7.98
N SER A 50 4.35 1.20 9.21
CA SER A 50 4.96 2.39 9.81
C SER A 50 6.46 2.24 10.02
N LYS A 51 6.98 1.01 10.05
CA LYS A 51 8.41 0.75 10.18
C LYS A 51 9.12 0.63 8.83
N ALA A 52 8.39 0.59 7.74
CA ALA A 52 8.99 0.52 6.41
C ALA A 52 9.55 1.88 6.01
N SER A 53 10.59 1.88 5.16
CA SER A 53 11.07 3.13 4.60
C SER A 53 9.98 3.76 3.73
N PHE A 54 9.94 5.09 3.70
CA PHE A 54 9.00 5.80 2.86
C PHE A 54 9.14 5.41 1.39
N GLN A 55 10.40 5.27 0.92
CA GLN A 55 10.66 4.91 -0.46
C GLN A 55 10.07 3.54 -0.82
N ARG A 56 10.23 2.56 0.06
CA ARG A 56 9.68 1.21 -0.17
C ARG A 56 8.17 1.22 -0.14
N LEU A 57 7.58 1.93 0.82
CA LEU A 57 6.13 2.07 0.92
C LEU A 57 5.56 2.74 -0.33
N TYR A 58 6.25 3.78 -0.82
CA TYR A 58 5.83 4.47 -2.04
C TYR A 58 5.81 3.53 -3.24
N LYS A 59 6.82 2.66 -3.37
CA LYS A 59 6.85 1.67 -4.46
C LYS A 59 5.69 0.69 -4.36
N VAL A 60 5.37 0.23 -3.15
CA VAL A 60 4.23 -0.66 -2.95
C VAL A 60 2.93 0.01 -3.39
N LEU A 61 2.73 1.26 -2.97
CA LEU A 61 1.53 2.00 -3.34
C LEU A 61 1.43 2.20 -4.85
N ASN A 62 2.55 2.47 -5.52
CA ASN A 62 2.55 2.59 -6.98
C ASN A 62 2.14 1.29 -7.67
N ILE A 63 2.66 0.15 -7.20
CA ILE A 63 2.28 -1.15 -7.77
C ILE A 63 0.78 -1.39 -7.58
N LEU A 64 0.24 -0.97 -6.45
CA LEU A 64 -1.18 -1.15 -6.13
C LEU A 64 -2.09 -0.11 -6.82
N GLY A 65 -1.51 0.86 -7.52
CA GLY A 65 -2.30 1.93 -8.14
C GLY A 65 -2.89 2.89 -7.11
N VAL A 66 -2.17 3.12 -6.01
CA VAL A 66 -2.62 4.00 -4.93
C VAL A 66 -1.73 5.22 -4.90
N GLU A 67 -2.34 6.39 -4.82
CA GLU A 67 -1.65 7.66 -4.74
C GLU A 67 -1.81 8.25 -3.34
N MET A 68 -0.70 8.75 -2.77
CA MET A 68 -0.73 9.40 -1.46
C MET A 68 -0.69 10.92 -1.64
N SER A 69 -1.65 11.60 -1.02
CA SER A 69 -1.68 13.05 -0.97
C SER A 69 -1.37 13.51 0.46
N LEU A 70 -0.48 14.50 0.60
CA LEU A 70 -0.01 14.99 1.90
C LEU A 70 -0.36 16.46 2.11
N ASN A 71 -1.54 16.89 1.68
CA ASN A 71 -1.97 18.28 1.83
C ASN A 71 -2.25 18.63 3.28
N SER A 72 -3.47 18.99 3.63
CA SER A 72 -3.84 19.31 5.02
C SER A 72 -3.93 18.04 5.88
N ALA A 73 -4.21 16.89 5.29
CA ALA A 73 -4.23 15.60 5.95
C ALA A 73 -3.78 14.52 4.97
N PRO A 74 -3.09 13.47 5.41
CA PRO A 74 -2.72 12.38 4.53
C PRO A 74 -3.95 11.68 3.97
N ILE A 75 -3.96 11.46 2.65
CA ILE A 75 -5.04 10.78 1.95
C ILE A 75 -4.42 9.77 1.00
N LEU A 76 -4.95 8.56 1.00
CA LEU A 76 -4.62 7.55 -0.01
C LEU A 76 -5.75 7.51 -1.02
N VAL A 77 -5.39 7.61 -2.30
CA VAL A 77 -6.34 7.57 -3.40
C VAL A 77 -6.02 6.37 -4.25
N MET A 78 -7.00 5.47 -4.38
CA MET A 78 -6.86 4.30 -5.21
C MET A 78 -7.47 4.58 -6.57
N THR A 79 -6.67 4.43 -7.63
CA THR A 79 -7.16 4.58 -8.99
C THR A 79 -7.82 3.30 -9.46
N PRO A 80 -8.87 3.39 -10.30
CA PRO A 80 -9.52 2.20 -10.83
C PRO A 80 -8.57 1.43 -11.76
N THR A 81 -8.76 0.11 -11.81
CA THR A 81 -8.02 -0.78 -12.70
C THR A 81 -8.89 -1.12 -13.89
N TYR A 82 -8.34 -0.96 -15.06
CA TYR A 82 -9.02 -1.33 -16.29
C TYR A 82 -8.29 -2.48 -16.95
#